data_bf457f2bb26dd1612a3ebb9281ef840f
#
_entry.id   bf457f2bb26dd1612a3ebb9281ef840f
#
_cell.length_a   1.000
_cell.length_b   1.000
_cell.length_c   1.000
_cell.angle_alpha   90.00
_cell.angle_beta   90.00
_cell.angle_gamma   90.00
#
_symmetry.space_group_name_H-M   'P 1'
#
loop_
_entity.id
_entity.type
_entity.pdbx_description
1 polymer ?
#
loop_
_entity_poly.entity_id
_entity_poly.type
_entity_poly.pdbx_seq_one_letter_code
_entity_poly.pdbx_strand_id
1 'polypeptide(L)'
;MRGRTLAVILAALLALATAAQTVRWRDRSTASRLLAEVEALSLEAARSGQIPAAMIASNLQALRRAAPLDPVEVGIPIARGSQYFLLSRAEPAIAAYQEALALEPRSEGYLNLGRAQWLAGRQDEARLSFGLAVRLDPRLVRLVPPGGLPEGE
;
A
#
# COMPACT_ATOMS: atom_id res chain seq x y z
N MET A 1 44.77 30.49 4.66
CA MET A 1 43.35 30.91 4.46
C MET A 1 42.48 29.81 3.82
N ARG A 2 42.98 29.02 2.83
CA ARG A 2 42.24 27.97 2.12
C ARG A 2 41.65 26.85 3.00
N GLY A 3 42.31 26.43 4.08
CA GLY A 3 41.83 25.34 4.95
C GLY A 3 40.60 25.72 5.80
N ARG A 4 40.52 26.99 6.26
CA ARG A 4 39.37 27.47 7.05
C ARG A 4 38.11 27.58 6.21
N THR A 5 38.22 28.00 4.95
CA THR A 5 37.10 28.09 4.02
C THR A 5 36.55 26.70 3.68
N LEU A 6 37.45 25.72 3.46
CA LEU A 6 37.04 24.32 3.21
C LEU A 6 36.29 23.70 4.42
N ALA A 7 36.79 23.94 5.62
CA ALA A 7 36.15 23.45 6.85
C ALA A 7 34.75 24.04 7.06
N VAL A 8 34.55 25.33 6.75
CA VAL A 8 33.23 25.96 6.84
C VAL A 8 32.26 25.39 5.80
N ILE A 9 32.73 25.15 4.56
CA ILE A 9 31.91 24.55 3.53
C ILE A 9 31.47 23.12 3.91
N LEU A 10 32.42 22.32 4.40
CA LEU A 10 32.12 20.94 4.86
C LEU A 10 31.14 20.93 6.04
N ALA A 11 31.30 21.82 7.00
CA ALA A 11 30.38 21.96 8.13
C ALA A 11 28.97 22.36 7.66
N ALA A 12 28.85 23.29 6.71
CA ALA A 12 27.58 23.70 6.12
C ALA A 12 26.90 22.56 5.36
N LEU A 13 27.65 21.79 4.56
CA LEU A 13 27.12 20.61 3.84
C LEU A 13 26.65 19.53 4.81
N LEU A 14 27.39 19.27 5.89
CA LEU A 14 27.01 18.32 6.93
C LEU A 14 25.71 18.76 7.63
N ALA A 15 25.60 20.03 7.98
CA ALA A 15 24.41 20.60 8.60
C ALA A 15 23.17 20.49 7.66
N LEU A 16 23.34 20.75 6.37
CA LEU A 16 22.28 20.57 5.38
C LEU A 16 21.86 19.10 5.23
N ALA A 17 22.84 18.18 5.22
CA ALA A 17 22.55 16.75 5.12
C ALA A 17 21.79 16.25 6.36
N THR A 18 22.19 16.67 7.57
CA THR A 18 21.49 16.30 8.81
C THR A 18 20.08 16.90 8.87
N ALA A 19 19.90 18.14 8.44
CA ALA A 19 18.57 18.77 8.33
C ALA A 19 17.66 18.03 7.34
N ALA A 20 18.18 17.64 6.18
CA ALA A 20 17.44 16.87 5.19
C ALA A 20 17.06 15.46 5.72
N GLN A 21 17.93 14.82 6.50
CA GLN A 21 17.63 13.54 7.14
C GLN A 21 16.53 13.66 8.20
N THR A 22 16.57 14.71 9.02
CA THR A 22 15.52 14.94 10.04
C THR A 22 14.16 15.22 9.42
N VAL A 23 14.09 15.97 8.32
CA VAL A 23 12.85 16.21 7.59
C VAL A 23 12.31 14.88 7.06
N ARG A 24 13.12 14.10 6.35
CA ARG A 24 12.71 12.78 5.83
C ARG A 24 12.25 11.82 6.91
N TRP A 25 12.92 11.82 8.07
CA TRP A 25 12.51 11.00 9.21
C TRP A 25 11.12 11.43 9.74
N ARG A 26 10.88 12.74 9.89
CA ARG A 26 9.59 13.28 10.31
C ARG A 26 8.46 12.92 9.33
N ASP A 27 8.73 13.02 8.03
CA ASP A 27 7.76 12.72 6.99
C ASP A 27 7.38 11.22 7.04
N ARG A 28 8.37 10.31 7.06
CA ARG A 28 8.13 8.87 7.20
C ARG A 28 7.39 8.53 8.49
N SER A 29 7.77 9.10 9.62
CA SER A 29 7.09 8.84 10.89
C SER A 29 5.64 9.35 10.89
N THR A 30 5.35 10.41 10.13
CA THR A 30 3.99 10.92 9.95
C THR A 30 3.18 10.00 9.01
N ALA A 31 3.78 9.54 7.91
CA ALA A 31 3.15 8.57 7.00
C ALA A 31 2.80 7.28 7.74
N SER A 32 3.74 6.71 8.49
CA SER A 32 3.53 5.47 9.27
C SER A 32 2.43 5.62 10.31
N ARG A 33 2.32 6.78 10.98
CA ARG A 33 1.22 7.03 11.93
C ARG A 33 -0.14 7.09 11.24
N LEU A 34 -0.23 7.78 10.10
CA LEU A 34 -1.46 7.85 9.33
C LEU A 34 -1.89 6.48 8.81
N LEU A 35 -0.95 5.66 8.36
CA LEU A 35 -1.21 4.29 7.94
C LEU A 35 -1.70 3.43 9.11
N ALA A 36 -1.02 3.46 10.25
CA ALA A 36 -1.41 2.72 11.45
C ALA A 36 -2.81 3.11 11.96
N GLU A 37 -3.18 4.39 11.89
CA GLU A 37 -4.52 4.86 12.23
C GLU A 37 -5.58 4.26 11.29
N VAL A 38 -5.33 4.27 9.98
CA VAL A 38 -6.22 3.65 8.98
C VAL A 38 -6.38 2.16 9.22
N GLU A 39 -5.29 1.44 9.51
CA GLU A 39 -5.31 0.00 9.80
C GLU A 39 -6.10 -0.30 11.07
N ALA A 40 -5.88 0.46 12.15
CA ALA A 40 -6.60 0.30 13.41
C ALA A 40 -8.11 0.50 13.25
N LEU A 41 -8.53 1.57 12.55
CA LEU A 41 -9.94 1.85 12.27
C LEU A 41 -10.57 0.78 11.38
N SER A 42 -9.82 0.30 10.37
CA SER A 42 -10.30 -0.77 9.47
C SER A 42 -10.46 -2.10 10.20
N LEU A 43 -9.54 -2.43 11.12
CA LEU A 43 -9.62 -3.64 11.95
C LEU A 43 -10.80 -3.58 12.92
N GLU A 44 -11.04 -2.44 13.57
CA GLU A 44 -12.16 -2.25 14.46
C GLU A 44 -13.49 -2.35 13.72
N ALA A 45 -13.60 -1.73 12.54
CA ALA A 45 -14.78 -1.87 11.68
C ALA A 45 -15.02 -3.31 11.24
N ALA A 46 -13.98 -4.07 10.93
CA ALA A 46 -14.09 -5.49 10.59
C ALA A 46 -14.58 -6.33 11.77
N ARG A 47 -14.15 -6.02 12.99
CA ARG A 47 -14.60 -6.69 14.23
C ARG A 47 -16.06 -6.39 14.57
N SER A 48 -16.47 -5.15 14.40
CA SER A 48 -17.86 -4.72 14.70
C SER A 48 -18.84 -5.15 13.59
N GLY A 49 -18.36 -5.58 12.44
CA GLY A 49 -19.16 -5.89 11.26
C GLY A 49 -19.81 -4.65 10.62
N GLN A 50 -19.44 -3.46 11.05
CA GLN A 50 -19.96 -2.20 10.55
C GLN A 50 -18.83 -1.39 9.89
N ILE A 51 -18.96 -1.10 8.60
CA ILE A 51 -17.97 -0.33 7.83
C ILE A 51 -18.64 0.98 7.36
N PRO A 52 -18.61 2.06 8.17
CA PRO A 52 -19.23 3.32 7.79
C PRO A 52 -18.55 3.95 6.58
N ALA A 53 -19.33 4.41 5.60
CA ALA A 53 -18.77 5.08 4.42
C ALA A 53 -17.94 6.33 4.78
N ALA A 54 -18.34 7.05 5.84
CA ALA A 54 -17.59 8.18 6.36
C ALA A 54 -16.18 7.80 6.84
N MET A 55 -16.03 6.64 7.49
CA MET A 55 -14.72 6.10 7.89
C MET A 55 -13.85 5.83 6.66
N ILE A 56 -14.40 5.18 5.63
CA ILE A 56 -13.64 4.90 4.40
C ILE A 56 -13.19 6.22 3.73
N ALA A 57 -14.05 7.24 3.69
CA ALA A 57 -13.71 8.54 3.14
C ALA A 57 -12.56 9.21 3.94
N SER A 58 -12.61 9.17 5.27
CA SER A 58 -11.55 9.64 6.16
C SER A 58 -10.23 8.88 5.93
N ASN A 59 -10.30 7.56 5.86
CA ASN A 59 -9.15 6.69 5.59
C ASN A 59 -8.49 7.03 4.25
N LEU A 60 -9.27 7.18 3.17
CA LEU A 60 -8.75 7.59 1.86
C LEU A 60 -8.11 8.98 1.89
N GLN A 61 -8.63 9.91 2.70
CA GLN A 61 -8.01 11.22 2.89
C GLN A 61 -6.68 11.11 3.65
N ALA A 62 -6.61 10.31 4.70
CA ALA A 62 -5.37 10.06 5.45
C ALA A 62 -4.29 9.44 4.56
N LEU A 63 -4.64 8.42 3.77
CA LEU A 63 -3.72 7.76 2.84
C LEU A 63 -3.23 8.70 1.73
N ARG A 64 -4.08 9.60 1.21
CA ARG A 64 -3.64 10.64 0.25
C ARG A 64 -2.64 11.61 0.86
N ARG A 65 -2.74 11.90 2.15
CA ARG A 65 -1.77 12.74 2.88
C ARG A 65 -0.48 11.99 3.19
N ALA A 66 -0.55 10.69 3.45
CA ALA A 66 0.61 9.85 3.74
C ALA A 66 1.50 9.57 2.51
N ALA A 67 0.90 9.32 1.34
CA ALA A 67 1.61 8.91 0.14
C ALA A 67 2.80 9.81 -0.28
N PRO A 68 2.70 11.15 -0.31
CA PRO A 68 3.85 12.00 -0.65
C PRO A 68 4.91 12.06 0.45
N LEU A 69 4.60 11.67 1.69
CA LEU A 69 5.52 11.70 2.81
C LEU A 69 6.45 10.47 2.84
N ASP A 70 5.96 9.33 2.37
CA ASP A 70 6.76 8.12 2.15
C ASP A 70 6.28 7.36 0.90
N PRO A 71 6.78 7.73 -0.27
CA PRO A 71 6.32 7.17 -1.54
C PRO A 71 6.75 5.71 -1.78
N VAL A 72 7.62 5.16 -0.93
CA VAL A 72 8.08 3.76 -1.02
C VAL A 72 7.42 2.87 0.03
N GLU A 73 6.55 3.41 0.88
CA GLU A 73 5.80 2.63 1.88
C GLU A 73 4.67 1.83 1.20
N VAL A 74 4.91 0.55 1.01
CA VAL A 74 4.01 -0.37 0.29
C VAL A 74 2.64 -0.53 0.97
N GLY A 75 2.56 -0.35 2.27
CA GLY A 75 1.31 -0.41 3.04
C GLY A 75 0.30 0.65 2.62
N ILE A 76 0.75 1.82 2.16
CA ILE A 76 -0.13 2.92 1.75
C ILE A 76 -0.98 2.54 0.53
N PRO A 77 -0.41 2.11 -0.61
CA PRO A 77 -1.23 1.69 -1.75
C PRO A 77 -2.03 0.42 -1.45
N ILE A 78 -1.56 -0.52 -0.63
CA ILE A 78 -2.35 -1.68 -0.18
C ILE A 78 -3.59 -1.23 0.59
N ALA A 79 -3.42 -0.38 1.60
CA ALA A 79 -4.53 0.14 2.40
C ALA A 79 -5.53 0.92 1.52
N ARG A 80 -5.04 1.74 0.59
CA ARG A 80 -5.87 2.48 -0.37
C ARG A 80 -6.69 1.55 -1.27
N GLY A 81 -6.06 0.50 -1.80
CA GLY A 81 -6.74 -0.53 -2.58
C GLY A 81 -7.86 -1.20 -1.79
N SER A 82 -7.59 -1.54 -0.52
CA SER A 82 -8.57 -2.14 0.39
C SER A 82 -9.76 -1.21 0.65
N GLN A 83 -9.52 0.11 0.85
CA GLN A 83 -10.62 1.06 1.02
C GLN A 83 -11.50 1.15 -0.25
N TYR A 84 -10.90 1.17 -1.45
CA TYR A 84 -11.67 1.16 -2.70
C TYR A 84 -12.41 -0.16 -2.91
N PHE A 85 -11.81 -1.30 -2.57
CA PHE A 85 -12.44 -2.60 -2.65
C PHE A 85 -13.70 -2.69 -1.76
N LEU A 86 -13.63 -2.18 -0.51
CA LEU A 86 -14.77 -2.08 0.39
C LEU A 86 -15.92 -1.22 -0.15
N LEU A 87 -15.61 -0.24 -0.99
CA LEU A 87 -16.59 0.57 -1.72
C LEU A 87 -17.09 -0.09 -3.01
N SER A 88 -16.69 -1.32 -3.31
CA SER A 88 -16.94 -2.00 -4.60
C SER A 88 -16.41 -1.20 -5.81
N ARG A 89 -15.42 -0.33 -5.61
CA ARG A 89 -14.77 0.45 -6.66
C ARG A 89 -13.58 -0.32 -7.21
N ALA A 90 -13.85 -1.27 -8.10
CA ALA A 90 -12.86 -2.24 -8.58
C ALA A 90 -11.67 -1.58 -9.30
N GLU A 91 -11.90 -0.66 -10.24
CA GLU A 91 -10.83 -0.04 -11.01
C GLU A 91 -9.81 0.75 -10.15
N PRO A 92 -10.24 1.65 -9.23
CA PRO A 92 -9.29 2.30 -8.32
C PRO A 92 -8.58 1.32 -7.38
N ALA A 93 -9.23 0.20 -7.00
CA ALA A 93 -8.59 -0.83 -6.19
C ALA A 93 -7.49 -1.56 -6.98
N ILE A 94 -7.76 -1.96 -8.23
CA ILE A 94 -6.80 -2.56 -9.14
C ILE A 94 -5.57 -1.66 -9.28
N ALA A 95 -5.77 -0.38 -9.60
CA ALA A 95 -4.67 0.57 -9.78
C ALA A 95 -3.80 0.69 -8.51
N ALA A 96 -4.43 0.73 -7.34
CA ALA A 96 -3.71 0.83 -6.07
C ALA A 96 -2.91 -0.45 -5.74
N TYR A 97 -3.46 -1.64 -6.00
CA TYR A 97 -2.73 -2.89 -5.79
C TYR A 97 -1.60 -3.10 -6.82
N GLN A 98 -1.77 -2.64 -8.06
CA GLN A 98 -0.69 -2.63 -9.05
C GLN A 98 0.46 -1.71 -8.62
N GLU A 99 0.16 -0.53 -8.07
CA GLU A 99 1.16 0.37 -7.49
C GLU A 99 1.92 -0.30 -6.33
N ALA A 100 1.21 -0.99 -5.44
CA ALA A 100 1.84 -1.73 -4.35
C ALA A 100 2.78 -2.83 -4.85
N LEU A 101 2.35 -3.59 -5.85
CA LEU A 101 3.14 -4.68 -6.46
C LEU A 101 4.35 -4.17 -7.25
N ALA A 102 4.29 -2.95 -7.79
CA ALA A 102 5.44 -2.30 -8.41
C ALA A 102 6.51 -1.89 -7.39
N LEU A 103 6.11 -1.58 -6.14
CA LEU A 103 7.04 -1.33 -5.03
C LEU A 103 7.60 -2.63 -4.47
N GLU A 104 6.73 -3.60 -4.20
CA GLU A 104 7.11 -4.88 -3.62
C GLU A 104 6.15 -6.00 -4.06
N PRO A 105 6.62 -6.94 -4.91
CA PRO A 105 5.85 -8.13 -5.29
C PRO A 105 5.67 -9.07 -4.09
N ARG A 106 4.44 -9.20 -3.60
CA ARG A 106 4.06 -10.08 -2.48
C ARG A 106 2.84 -10.93 -2.83
N SER A 107 2.76 -12.10 -2.23
CA SER A 107 1.63 -13.03 -2.42
C SER A 107 0.28 -12.42 -2.10
N GLU A 108 0.17 -11.70 -0.98
CA GLU A 108 -1.06 -11.00 -0.56
C GLU A 108 -1.43 -9.87 -1.52
N GLY A 109 -0.46 -9.17 -2.10
CA GLY A 109 -0.67 -8.13 -3.10
C GLY A 109 -1.33 -8.72 -4.36
N TYR A 110 -0.83 -9.86 -4.86
CA TYR A 110 -1.44 -10.57 -5.99
C TYR A 110 -2.81 -11.12 -5.66
N LEU A 111 -3.03 -11.66 -4.45
CA LEU A 111 -4.36 -12.11 -4.01
C LEU A 111 -5.38 -10.96 -4.03
N ASN A 112 -5.01 -9.82 -3.49
CA ASN A 112 -5.88 -8.66 -3.43
C ASN A 112 -6.13 -8.05 -4.81
N LEU A 113 -5.12 -8.03 -5.69
CA LEU A 113 -5.27 -7.64 -7.10
C LEU A 113 -6.27 -8.57 -7.81
N GLY A 114 -6.10 -9.90 -7.65
CA GLY A 114 -7.01 -10.88 -8.23
C GLY A 114 -8.45 -10.71 -7.77
N ARG A 115 -8.66 -10.42 -6.47
CA ARG A 115 -10.01 -10.12 -5.93
C ARG A 115 -10.62 -8.86 -6.54
N ALA A 116 -9.83 -7.81 -6.72
CA ALA A 116 -10.31 -6.58 -7.33
C ALA A 116 -10.63 -6.76 -8.83
N GLN A 117 -9.80 -7.52 -9.56
CA GLN A 117 -10.05 -7.90 -10.95
C GLN A 117 -11.30 -8.78 -11.08
N TRP A 118 -11.49 -9.74 -10.15
CA TRP A 118 -12.70 -10.57 -10.10
C TRP A 118 -13.94 -9.72 -9.88
N LEU A 119 -13.90 -8.75 -8.98
CA LEU A 119 -14.98 -7.80 -8.74
C LEU A 119 -15.28 -6.93 -9.98
N ALA A 120 -14.25 -6.62 -10.79
CA ALA A 120 -14.39 -5.90 -12.05
C ALA A 120 -14.94 -6.75 -13.21
N GLY A 121 -15.12 -8.07 -13.00
CA GLY A 121 -15.50 -9.02 -14.06
C GLY A 121 -14.35 -9.42 -14.99
N ARG A 122 -13.11 -9.03 -14.68
CA ARG A 122 -11.88 -9.34 -15.43
C ARG A 122 -11.35 -10.71 -15.02
N GLN A 123 -12.11 -11.78 -15.32
CA GLN A 123 -11.85 -13.12 -14.77
C GLN A 123 -10.50 -13.70 -15.18
N ASP A 124 -10.07 -13.52 -16.44
CA ASP A 124 -8.80 -14.08 -16.91
C ASP A 124 -7.60 -13.41 -16.23
N GLU A 125 -7.65 -12.07 -16.08
CA GLU A 125 -6.62 -11.34 -15.32
C GLU A 125 -6.61 -11.77 -13.84
N ALA A 126 -7.77 -11.97 -13.25
CA ALA A 126 -7.90 -12.42 -11.87
C ALA A 126 -7.30 -13.81 -11.68
N ARG A 127 -7.54 -14.76 -12.59
CA ARG A 127 -6.94 -16.11 -12.55
C ARG A 127 -5.41 -16.04 -12.57
N LEU A 128 -4.83 -15.21 -13.43
CA LEU A 128 -3.38 -14.99 -13.48
C LEU A 128 -2.85 -14.44 -12.15
N SER A 129 -3.52 -13.45 -11.58
CA SER A 129 -3.13 -12.86 -10.31
C SER A 129 -3.24 -13.87 -9.15
N PHE A 130 -4.32 -14.65 -9.08
CA PHE A 130 -4.47 -15.72 -8.10
C PHE A 130 -3.42 -16.82 -8.26
N GLY A 131 -3.10 -17.24 -9.49
CA GLY A 131 -2.04 -18.19 -9.75
C GLY A 131 -0.67 -17.69 -9.25
N LEU A 132 -0.36 -16.40 -9.46
CA LEU A 132 0.86 -15.78 -8.91
C LEU A 132 0.86 -15.78 -7.38
N ALA A 133 -0.27 -15.44 -6.76
CA ALA A 133 -0.40 -15.44 -5.30
C ALA A 133 -0.15 -16.83 -4.71
N VAL A 134 -0.78 -17.86 -5.28
CA VAL A 134 -0.67 -19.25 -4.81
C VAL A 134 0.73 -19.84 -5.06
N ARG A 135 1.39 -19.49 -6.17
CA ARG A 135 2.78 -19.88 -6.42
C ARG A 135 3.75 -19.30 -5.39
N LEU A 136 3.53 -18.05 -4.94
CA LEU A 136 4.35 -17.41 -3.92
C LEU A 136 4.02 -17.90 -2.50
N ASP A 137 2.76 -18.18 -2.21
CA ASP A 137 2.30 -18.79 -0.97
C ASP A 137 1.15 -19.78 -1.21
N PRO A 138 1.43 -21.10 -1.27
CA PRO A 138 0.40 -22.10 -1.51
C PRO A 138 -0.75 -22.13 -0.51
N ARG A 139 -0.56 -21.58 0.71
CA ARG A 139 -1.62 -21.52 1.73
C ARG A 139 -2.77 -20.60 1.32
N LEU A 140 -2.54 -19.69 0.35
CA LEU A 140 -3.55 -18.75 -0.13
C LEU A 140 -4.59 -19.37 -1.05
N VAL A 141 -4.38 -20.63 -1.51
CA VAL A 141 -5.34 -21.33 -2.38
C VAL A 141 -6.76 -21.36 -1.79
N ARG A 142 -6.87 -21.53 -0.47
CA ARG A 142 -8.15 -21.52 0.26
C ARG A 142 -8.90 -20.17 0.26
N LEU A 143 -8.22 -19.09 -0.12
CA LEU A 143 -8.77 -17.74 -0.17
C LEU A 143 -9.15 -17.32 -1.60
N VAL A 144 -8.84 -18.17 -2.59
CA VAL A 144 -9.20 -17.97 -3.99
C VAL A 144 -10.65 -18.45 -4.20
N PRO A 145 -11.49 -17.68 -4.91
CA PRO A 145 -12.86 -18.10 -5.20
C PRO A 145 -12.88 -19.35 -6.13
N PRO A 146 -13.96 -20.16 -6.10
CA PRO A 146 -14.12 -21.26 -7.04
C PRO A 146 -14.01 -20.78 -8.50
N GLY A 147 -13.22 -21.49 -9.31
CA GLY A 147 -12.91 -21.09 -10.70
C GLY A 147 -11.92 -19.94 -10.84
N GLY A 148 -11.32 -19.49 -9.71
CA GLY A 148 -10.35 -18.40 -9.70
C GLY A 148 -8.92 -18.81 -10.03
N LEU A 149 -8.63 -20.10 -10.15
CA LEU A 149 -7.31 -20.56 -10.61
C LEU A 149 -7.36 -20.91 -12.12
N PRO A 150 -6.20 -20.81 -12.81
CA PRO A 150 -6.06 -21.35 -14.15
C PRO A 150 -6.39 -22.86 -14.19
N GLU A 151 -7.03 -23.31 -15.28
CA GLU A 151 -7.29 -24.74 -15.46
C GLU A 151 -5.95 -25.48 -15.63
N GLY A 152 -5.65 -26.41 -14.73
CA GLY A 152 -4.47 -27.27 -14.78
C GLY A 152 -3.39 -26.98 -13.72
N GLU A 153 -3.65 -26.12 -12.75
CA GLU A 153 -2.78 -25.98 -11.55
C GLU A 153 -3.42 -26.57 -10.30
#